data_0f6c30d49e5dbae23021576d0564809e
#
_entry.id   0f6c30d49e5dbae23021576d0564809e
#
_cell.length_a   1.000
_cell.length_b   1.000
_cell.length_c   1.000
_cell.angle_alpha   90.00
_cell.angle_beta   90.00
_cell.angle_gamma   90.00
#
_symmetry.space_group_name_H-M   'P 1'
#
loop_
_entity.id
_entity.type
_entity.pdbx_description
1 polymer ?
#
loop_
_entity_poly.entity_id
_entity_poly.type
_entity_poly.pdbx_seq_one_letter_code
_entity_poly.pdbx_strand_id
1 'polypeptide(L)'
;MMERTFSARLGCRYLLHAPDDIGPGTVLVAALHGFSQNPEDMLALTRDMVGPHQAIAAIEGPYGFFLGVGAAQVGYGWITSRRPAESIRLHHEMVGHVLEEAGRELAIPAQRRVLLGFSQSVSLNYRFAAAHPDSVRGVAAICGALPGDWDDARPTPFRPAVLHIARTHDEFYPAERTEQYARRLRLRCDDVEFQLLAGGHRFPSRAGAIWESWLGRILR
;
A
#
# COMPACT_ATOMS: atom_id res chain seq x y z
N MET A 1 -35.63 4.29 18.20
CA MET A 1 -35.11 3.93 16.84
C MET A 1 -34.26 2.68 17.00
N MET A 2 -34.43 1.67 16.13
CA MET A 2 -33.62 0.45 16.15
C MET A 2 -32.72 0.43 14.90
N GLU A 3 -31.39 0.29 15.06
CA GLU A 3 -30.47 0.09 13.97
C GLU A 3 -30.47 -1.40 13.57
N ARG A 4 -30.47 -1.66 12.26
CA ARG A 4 -30.35 -2.99 11.67
C ARG A 4 -29.22 -2.98 10.65
N THR A 5 -28.44 -4.07 10.60
CA THR A 5 -27.38 -4.27 9.62
C THR A 5 -27.60 -5.57 8.86
N PHE A 6 -27.17 -5.60 7.61
CA PHE A 6 -27.15 -6.80 6.78
C PHE A 6 -25.93 -6.78 5.90
N SER A 7 -25.51 -7.93 5.41
CA SER A 7 -24.38 -8.06 4.50
C SER A 7 -24.84 -8.04 3.04
N ALA A 8 -24.08 -7.34 2.19
CA ALA A 8 -24.26 -7.34 0.74
C ALA A 8 -22.93 -7.64 0.06
N ARG A 9 -22.98 -8.12 -1.19
CA ARG A 9 -21.77 -8.35 -2.00
C ARG A 9 -21.33 -7.06 -2.66
N LEU A 10 -20.01 -6.82 -2.68
CA LEU A 10 -19.38 -5.73 -3.42
C LEU A 10 -18.55 -6.34 -4.55
N GLY A 11 -18.71 -5.86 -5.79
CA GLY A 11 -17.80 -6.15 -6.89
C GLY A 11 -16.50 -5.36 -6.65
N CYS A 12 -15.37 -6.06 -6.62
CA CYS A 12 -14.05 -5.45 -6.48
C CYS A 12 -13.28 -5.58 -7.79
N ARG A 13 -12.47 -4.57 -8.12
CA ARG A 13 -11.69 -4.52 -9.36
C ARG A 13 -10.23 -4.24 -9.07
N TYR A 14 -9.34 -4.81 -9.86
CA TYR A 14 -7.94 -4.40 -9.94
C TYR A 14 -7.45 -4.45 -11.39
N LEU A 15 -6.39 -3.70 -11.69
CA LEU A 15 -5.69 -3.73 -12.96
C LEU A 15 -4.41 -4.53 -12.78
N LEU A 16 -4.20 -5.54 -13.64
CA LEU A 16 -2.97 -6.33 -13.62
C LEU A 16 -2.11 -5.96 -14.84
N HIS A 17 -0.90 -5.49 -14.57
CA HIS A 17 0.17 -5.34 -15.54
C HIS A 17 1.22 -6.41 -15.27
N ALA A 18 1.55 -7.20 -16.26
CA ALA A 18 2.63 -8.18 -16.22
C ALA A 18 3.71 -7.79 -17.24
N PRO A 19 5.00 -7.93 -16.91
CA PRO A 19 6.08 -7.82 -17.90
C PRO A 19 6.04 -9.01 -18.87
N ASP A 20 6.63 -8.83 -20.05
CA ASP A 20 6.70 -9.91 -21.06
C ASP A 20 7.46 -11.13 -20.54
N ASP A 21 8.50 -10.90 -19.71
CA ASP A 21 9.32 -11.94 -19.10
C ASP A 21 9.23 -11.88 -17.58
N ILE A 22 8.77 -12.98 -16.96
CA ILE A 22 8.74 -13.15 -15.51
C ILE A 22 9.92 -14.00 -15.08
N GLY A 23 10.93 -13.36 -14.49
CA GLY A 23 12.16 -14.00 -14.02
C GLY A 23 12.30 -14.05 -12.49
N PRO A 24 13.44 -14.58 -12.00
CA PRO A 24 13.71 -14.64 -10.56
C PRO A 24 13.73 -13.27 -9.85
N GLY A 25 14.05 -12.19 -10.58
CA GLY A 25 14.05 -10.82 -10.06
C GLY A 25 12.71 -10.09 -10.14
N THR A 26 11.69 -10.69 -10.78
CA THR A 26 10.36 -10.10 -10.88
C THR A 26 9.61 -10.23 -9.57
N VAL A 27 9.08 -9.14 -9.06
CA VAL A 27 8.15 -9.12 -7.91
C VAL A 27 6.75 -8.74 -8.35
N LEU A 28 5.75 -9.19 -7.61
CA LEU A 28 4.38 -8.71 -7.70
C LEU A 28 4.20 -7.55 -6.72
N VAL A 29 3.91 -6.37 -7.24
CA VAL A 29 3.60 -5.18 -6.47
C VAL A 29 2.09 -4.99 -6.43
N ALA A 30 1.47 -5.27 -5.28
CA ALA A 30 0.08 -4.87 -5.04
C ALA A 30 0.06 -3.39 -4.65
N ALA A 31 -0.44 -2.55 -5.56
CA ALA A 31 -0.38 -1.10 -5.47
C ALA A 31 -1.75 -0.50 -5.09
N LEU A 32 -1.77 0.27 -3.99
CA LEU A 32 -2.98 0.87 -3.43
C LEU A 32 -2.88 2.39 -3.43
N HIS A 33 -3.82 3.02 -4.09
CA HIS A 33 -3.88 4.46 -4.31
C HIS A 33 -4.21 5.27 -3.03
N GLY A 34 -4.03 6.58 -3.08
CA GLY A 34 -4.46 7.53 -2.06
C GLY A 34 -5.96 7.85 -2.14
N PHE A 35 -6.46 8.62 -1.17
CA PHE A 35 -7.84 9.12 -1.19
C PHE A 35 -8.11 9.93 -2.46
N SER A 36 -9.28 9.75 -3.05
CA SER A 36 -9.76 10.38 -4.29
C SER A 36 -9.05 9.98 -5.60
N GLN A 37 -8.05 9.11 -5.54
CA GLN A 37 -7.41 8.55 -6.72
C GLN A 37 -8.14 7.29 -7.21
N ASN A 38 -7.62 6.67 -8.27
CA ASN A 38 -8.14 5.48 -8.92
C ASN A 38 -7.00 4.48 -9.23
N PRO A 39 -7.29 3.24 -9.63
CA PRO A 39 -6.26 2.25 -9.93
C PRO A 39 -5.45 2.58 -11.19
N GLU A 40 -6.00 3.31 -12.17
CA GLU A 40 -5.31 3.72 -13.39
C GLU A 40 -4.14 4.66 -13.07
N ASP A 41 -4.40 5.69 -12.27
CA ASP A 41 -3.38 6.63 -11.80
C ASP A 41 -2.31 5.90 -10.98
N MET A 42 -2.75 5.01 -10.07
CA MET A 42 -1.82 4.26 -9.22
C MET A 42 -0.94 3.29 -10.02
N LEU A 43 -1.50 2.64 -11.05
CA LEU A 43 -0.74 1.78 -11.95
C LEU A 43 0.38 2.58 -12.65
N ALA A 44 0.04 3.75 -13.22
CA ALA A 44 1.01 4.60 -13.90
C ALA A 44 2.13 5.07 -12.96
N LEU A 45 1.78 5.61 -11.78
CA LEU A 45 2.73 6.08 -10.77
C LEU A 45 3.65 4.95 -10.27
N THR A 46 3.07 3.76 -10.04
CA THR A 46 3.85 2.60 -9.59
C THR A 46 4.81 2.14 -10.67
N ARG A 47 4.36 2.03 -11.92
CA ARG A 47 5.20 1.61 -13.05
C ARG A 47 6.41 2.53 -13.26
N ASP A 48 6.21 3.84 -13.13
CA ASP A 48 7.29 4.83 -13.20
C ASP A 48 8.34 4.66 -12.09
N MET A 49 7.90 4.19 -10.91
CA MET A 49 8.80 3.97 -9.77
C MET A 49 9.51 2.62 -9.83
N VAL A 50 8.79 1.53 -10.13
CA VAL A 50 9.34 0.18 -9.98
C VAL A 50 10.00 -0.35 -11.25
N GLY A 51 9.81 0.34 -12.36
CA GLY A 51 10.37 -0.05 -13.67
C GLY A 51 9.55 -1.12 -14.42
N PRO A 52 9.96 -1.43 -15.66
CA PRO A 52 9.16 -2.24 -16.60
C PRO A 52 9.18 -3.75 -16.29
N HIS A 53 10.10 -4.22 -15.47
CA HIS A 53 10.30 -5.65 -15.20
C HIS A 53 9.51 -6.20 -14.01
N GLN A 54 8.65 -5.37 -13.41
CA GLN A 54 7.85 -5.76 -12.26
C GLN A 54 6.38 -5.96 -12.65
N ALA A 55 5.75 -6.97 -12.04
CA ALA A 55 4.31 -7.15 -12.15
C ALA A 55 3.59 -6.22 -11.16
N ILE A 56 2.51 -5.58 -11.60
CA ILE A 56 1.77 -4.60 -10.77
C ILE A 56 0.29 -4.96 -10.78
N ALA A 57 -0.28 -5.15 -9.60
CA ALA A 57 -1.71 -5.26 -9.38
C ALA A 57 -2.21 -3.99 -8.69
N ALA A 58 -2.78 -3.05 -9.47
CA ALA A 58 -3.33 -1.82 -8.93
C ALA A 58 -4.80 -2.02 -8.53
N ILE A 59 -5.07 -1.94 -7.24
CA ILE A 59 -6.36 -2.29 -6.64
C ILE A 59 -7.24 -1.04 -6.52
N GLU A 60 -8.50 -1.16 -6.93
CA GLU A 60 -9.51 -0.12 -6.76
C GLU A 60 -10.03 -0.10 -5.32
N GLY A 61 -10.09 1.08 -4.69
CA GLY A 61 -10.65 1.22 -3.35
C GLY A 61 -12.16 0.96 -3.33
N PRO A 62 -12.73 0.39 -2.24
CA PRO A 62 -14.12 -0.05 -2.21
C PRO A 62 -15.16 1.08 -2.16
N TYR A 63 -14.75 2.30 -1.84
CA TYR A 63 -15.65 3.44 -1.64
C TYR A 63 -15.49 4.45 -2.78
N GLY A 64 -16.26 4.25 -3.86
CA GLY A 64 -16.30 5.19 -4.98
C GLY A 64 -17.20 6.40 -4.69
N PHE A 65 -16.78 7.58 -5.14
CA PHE A 65 -17.55 8.83 -5.04
C PHE A 65 -17.20 9.80 -6.17
N PHE A 66 -18.15 10.67 -6.50
CA PHE A 66 -17.93 11.71 -7.52
C PHE A 66 -16.99 12.80 -6.99
N LEU A 67 -16.00 13.19 -7.79
CA LEU A 67 -15.01 14.23 -7.45
C LEU A 67 -15.55 15.67 -7.50
N GLY A 68 -16.78 15.84 -7.90
CA GLY A 68 -17.48 17.14 -7.94
C GLY A 68 -18.94 17.00 -8.34
N VAL A 69 -19.71 18.06 -8.11
CA VAL A 69 -21.12 18.12 -8.53
C VAL A 69 -21.18 18.12 -10.06
N GLY A 70 -21.85 17.13 -10.65
CA GLY A 70 -21.94 16.95 -12.10
C GLY A 70 -20.66 16.42 -12.76
N ALA A 71 -19.64 16.04 -11.97
CA ALA A 71 -18.42 15.44 -12.50
C ALA A 71 -18.67 14.01 -12.97
N ALA A 72 -18.13 13.67 -14.16
CA ALA A 72 -18.07 12.28 -14.63
C ALA A 72 -16.93 11.50 -13.96
N GLN A 73 -15.99 12.19 -13.31
CA GLN A 73 -14.83 11.59 -12.66
C GLN A 73 -15.21 11.01 -11.30
N VAL A 74 -14.77 9.78 -11.08
CA VAL A 74 -14.93 9.04 -9.82
C VAL A 74 -13.57 8.87 -9.17
N GLY A 75 -13.48 9.20 -7.90
CA GLY A 75 -12.37 8.88 -7.04
C GLY A 75 -12.79 7.82 -6.02
N TYR A 76 -11.80 7.18 -5.40
CA TYR A 76 -12.04 6.08 -4.49
C TYR A 76 -11.35 6.31 -3.15
N GLY A 77 -11.84 5.62 -2.12
CA GLY A 77 -11.27 5.61 -0.78
C GLY A 77 -11.28 4.23 -0.17
N TRP A 78 -10.43 4.06 0.87
CA TRP A 78 -10.20 2.76 1.51
C TRP A 78 -10.88 2.62 2.87
N ILE A 79 -11.10 3.73 3.55
CA ILE A 79 -11.62 3.76 4.91
C ILE A 79 -12.53 4.97 5.12
N THR A 80 -13.56 4.80 5.91
CA THR A 80 -14.42 5.88 6.38
C THR A 80 -14.35 5.97 7.90
N SER A 81 -14.68 7.14 8.46
CA SER A 81 -14.80 7.31 9.92
C SER A 81 -15.95 6.51 10.52
N ARG A 82 -16.92 6.15 9.68
CA ARG A 82 -18.06 5.32 10.09
C ARG A 82 -17.71 3.84 9.82
N ARG A 83 -17.69 3.03 10.87
CA ARG A 83 -17.35 1.59 10.84
C ARG A 83 -15.92 1.29 10.33
N PRO A 84 -14.88 1.88 10.93
CA PRO A 84 -13.51 1.69 10.45
C PRO A 84 -13.05 0.23 10.49
N ALA A 85 -13.54 -0.58 11.43
CA ALA A 85 -13.22 -2.00 11.52
C ALA A 85 -13.71 -2.80 10.28
N GLU A 86 -14.90 -2.46 9.75
CA GLU A 86 -15.41 -3.09 8.51
C GLU A 86 -14.56 -2.70 7.31
N SER A 87 -14.14 -1.43 7.21
CA SER A 87 -13.24 -0.97 6.15
C SER A 87 -11.88 -1.69 6.21
N ILE A 88 -11.32 -1.88 7.39
CA ILE A 88 -10.06 -2.63 7.59
C ILE A 88 -10.24 -4.08 7.15
N ARG A 89 -11.32 -4.75 7.56
CA ARG A 89 -11.60 -6.13 7.16
C ARG A 89 -11.74 -6.26 5.64
N LEU A 90 -12.52 -5.38 5.02
CA LEU A 90 -12.71 -5.37 3.57
C LEU A 90 -11.40 -5.14 2.82
N HIS A 91 -10.58 -4.20 3.27
CA HIS A 91 -9.24 -3.98 2.73
C HIS A 91 -8.40 -5.28 2.79
N HIS A 92 -8.40 -5.98 3.95
CA HIS A 92 -7.64 -7.21 4.11
C HIS A 92 -8.14 -8.32 3.16
N GLU A 93 -9.45 -8.47 2.99
CA GLU A 93 -10.05 -9.44 2.07
C GLU A 93 -9.65 -9.14 0.62
N MET A 94 -9.74 -7.87 0.19
CA MET A 94 -9.39 -7.45 -1.17
C MET A 94 -7.89 -7.65 -1.46
N VAL A 95 -7.02 -7.19 -0.57
CA VAL A 95 -5.56 -7.33 -0.74
C VAL A 95 -5.15 -8.79 -0.73
N GLY A 96 -5.67 -9.59 0.21
CA GLY A 96 -5.39 -11.02 0.27
C GLY A 96 -5.80 -11.75 -1.01
N HIS A 97 -7.01 -11.48 -1.51
CA HIS A 97 -7.51 -12.07 -2.76
C HIS A 97 -6.61 -11.72 -3.95
N VAL A 98 -6.26 -10.45 -4.13
CA VAL A 98 -5.44 -10.01 -5.27
C VAL A 98 -4.02 -10.58 -5.21
N LEU A 99 -3.39 -10.62 -4.02
CA LEU A 99 -2.07 -11.23 -3.85
C LEU A 99 -2.07 -12.72 -4.20
N GLU A 100 -3.12 -13.46 -3.81
CA GLU A 100 -3.22 -14.89 -4.10
C GLU A 100 -3.56 -15.14 -5.58
N GLU A 101 -4.52 -14.42 -6.14
CA GLU A 101 -4.95 -14.61 -7.53
C GLU A 101 -3.85 -14.22 -8.51
N ALA A 102 -3.33 -12.99 -8.44
CA ALA A 102 -2.27 -12.52 -9.33
C ALA A 102 -0.94 -13.27 -9.09
N GLY A 103 -0.62 -13.59 -7.82
CA GLY A 103 0.56 -14.39 -7.49
C GLY A 103 0.51 -15.81 -8.08
N ARG A 104 -0.65 -16.45 -8.10
CA ARG A 104 -0.86 -17.74 -8.72
C ARG A 104 -0.81 -17.65 -10.25
N GLU A 105 -1.51 -16.68 -10.83
CA GLU A 105 -1.55 -16.47 -12.29
C GLU A 105 -0.15 -16.26 -12.87
N LEU A 106 0.68 -15.44 -12.19
CA LEU A 106 2.04 -15.09 -12.61
C LEU A 106 3.13 -16.01 -12.03
N ALA A 107 2.76 -17.05 -11.28
CA ALA A 107 3.68 -17.94 -10.58
C ALA A 107 4.69 -17.19 -9.67
N ILE A 108 4.27 -16.09 -9.03
CA ILE A 108 5.10 -15.27 -8.14
C ILE A 108 4.78 -15.62 -6.68
N PRO A 109 5.72 -16.26 -5.94
CA PRO A 109 5.50 -16.68 -4.56
C PRO A 109 5.46 -15.50 -3.57
N ALA A 110 4.94 -15.73 -2.36
CA ALA A 110 4.80 -14.70 -1.32
C ALA A 110 6.10 -13.95 -1.01
N GLN A 111 7.25 -14.65 -1.07
CA GLN A 111 8.59 -14.09 -0.85
C GLN A 111 9.02 -13.06 -1.91
N ARG A 112 8.28 -12.97 -3.00
CA ARG A 112 8.46 -11.99 -4.08
C ARG A 112 7.23 -11.10 -4.29
N ARG A 113 6.42 -10.91 -3.23
CA ARG A 113 5.27 -10.00 -3.24
C ARG A 113 5.55 -8.80 -2.35
N VAL A 114 5.18 -7.62 -2.80
CA VAL A 114 5.35 -6.34 -2.09
C VAL A 114 4.03 -5.59 -2.06
N LEU A 115 3.65 -5.03 -0.91
CA LEU A 115 2.58 -4.04 -0.83
C LEU A 115 3.16 -2.65 -1.04
N LEU A 116 2.60 -1.89 -1.97
CA LEU A 116 2.90 -0.48 -2.13
C LEU A 116 1.64 0.33 -1.84
N GLY A 117 1.73 1.30 -0.95
CA GLY A 117 0.62 2.19 -0.61
C GLY A 117 1.01 3.64 -0.69
N PHE A 118 0.07 4.47 -1.16
CA PHE A 118 0.19 5.92 -1.13
C PHE A 118 -0.87 6.54 -0.20
N SER A 119 -0.43 7.43 0.69
CA SER A 119 -1.32 8.24 1.52
C SER A 119 -2.27 7.40 2.39
N GLN A 120 -3.57 7.43 2.13
CA GLN A 120 -4.61 6.78 2.94
C GLN A 120 -4.41 5.26 3.09
N SER A 121 -3.96 4.57 2.04
CA SER A 121 -3.78 3.11 2.05
C SER A 121 -2.60 2.64 2.90
N VAL A 122 -1.63 3.50 3.21
CA VAL A 122 -0.40 3.12 3.93
C VAL A 122 -0.68 2.47 5.28
N SER A 123 -1.52 3.09 6.11
CA SER A 123 -1.83 2.56 7.44
C SER A 123 -2.57 1.21 7.39
N LEU A 124 -3.37 1.01 6.35
CA LEU A 124 -4.09 -0.24 6.12
C LEU A 124 -3.15 -1.36 5.64
N ASN A 125 -2.17 -1.02 4.78
CA ASN A 125 -1.13 -1.95 4.35
C ASN A 125 -0.27 -2.44 5.51
N TYR A 126 0.10 -1.56 6.44
CA TYR A 126 0.79 -1.95 7.67
C TYR A 126 -0.05 -2.91 8.53
N ARG A 127 -1.37 -2.65 8.65
CA ARG A 127 -2.29 -3.56 9.36
C ARG A 127 -2.39 -4.92 8.70
N PHE A 128 -2.53 -4.94 7.38
CA PHE A 128 -2.57 -6.18 6.61
C PHE A 128 -1.30 -6.99 6.82
N ALA A 129 -0.13 -6.38 6.62
CA ALA A 129 1.14 -7.05 6.73
C ALA A 129 1.45 -7.53 8.17
N ALA A 130 0.97 -6.83 9.18
CA ALA A 130 1.05 -7.27 10.58
C ALA A 130 0.15 -8.48 10.88
N ALA A 131 -1.04 -8.52 10.27
CA ALA A 131 -1.99 -9.64 10.43
C ALA A 131 -1.64 -10.86 9.57
N HIS A 132 -0.94 -10.65 8.46
CA HIS A 132 -0.57 -11.67 7.46
C HIS A 132 0.94 -11.60 7.13
N PRO A 133 1.83 -11.88 8.12
CA PRO A 133 3.27 -11.58 8.01
C PRO A 133 4.00 -12.40 6.94
N ASP A 134 3.42 -13.52 6.50
CA ASP A 134 4.02 -14.41 5.50
C ASP A 134 3.45 -14.19 4.08
N SER A 135 2.50 -13.25 3.91
CA SER A 135 1.85 -12.99 2.62
C SER A 135 2.67 -12.10 1.69
N VAL A 136 3.59 -11.29 2.25
CA VAL A 136 4.43 -10.36 1.51
C VAL A 136 5.84 -10.28 2.07
N ARG A 137 6.80 -10.04 1.18
CA ARG A 137 8.22 -9.84 1.52
C ARG A 137 8.47 -8.44 2.09
N GLY A 138 7.72 -7.44 1.64
CA GLY A 138 7.94 -6.08 2.05
C GLY A 138 6.74 -5.16 1.90
N VAL A 139 6.83 -4.00 2.54
CA VAL A 139 5.85 -2.91 2.46
C VAL A 139 6.58 -1.63 2.05
N ALA A 140 6.20 -1.06 0.90
CA ALA A 140 6.61 0.26 0.46
C ALA A 140 5.51 1.28 0.80
N ALA A 141 5.79 2.16 1.73
CA ALA A 141 4.86 3.15 2.28
C ALA A 141 5.23 4.55 1.79
N ILE A 142 4.36 5.18 1.01
CA ILE A 142 4.62 6.48 0.39
C ILE A 142 3.68 7.54 0.97
N CYS A 143 4.24 8.60 1.59
CA CYS A 143 3.47 9.74 2.10
C CYS A 143 2.26 9.34 2.94
N GLY A 144 2.44 8.46 3.93
CA GLY A 144 1.33 7.97 4.75
C GLY A 144 1.73 7.76 6.21
N ALA A 145 0.77 7.36 7.03
CA ALA A 145 0.96 7.19 8.47
C ALA A 145 1.11 5.73 8.89
N LEU A 146 1.74 5.50 10.03
CA LEU A 146 1.56 4.28 10.81
C LEU A 146 0.13 4.21 11.35
N PRO A 147 -0.43 3.00 11.58
CA PRO A 147 -1.69 2.84 12.31
C PRO A 147 -1.67 3.58 13.65
N GLY A 148 -2.81 4.18 14.03
CA GLY A 148 -2.91 4.93 15.28
C GLY A 148 -2.61 4.08 16.52
N ASP A 149 -2.96 2.80 16.47
CA ASP A 149 -2.74 1.77 17.49
C ASP A 149 -1.46 0.94 17.27
N TRP A 150 -0.51 1.45 16.49
CA TRP A 150 0.75 0.73 16.18
C TRP A 150 1.54 0.33 17.44
N ASP A 151 1.55 1.19 18.45
CA ASP A 151 2.29 0.98 19.70
C ASP A 151 1.48 0.22 20.77
N ASP A 152 0.14 0.15 20.62
CA ASP A 152 -0.76 -0.48 21.59
C ASP A 152 -0.75 -2.02 21.48
N ALA A 153 -0.45 -2.55 20.31
CA ALA A 153 -0.28 -3.97 20.13
C ALA A 153 0.96 -4.45 20.88
N ARG A 154 0.84 -5.55 21.65
CA ARG A 154 2.03 -6.26 22.16
C ARG A 154 3.02 -6.36 21.01
N PRO A 155 4.33 -6.14 21.21
CA PRO A 155 5.31 -6.07 20.14
C PRO A 155 5.43 -7.45 19.46
N THR A 156 4.46 -7.77 18.61
CA THR A 156 4.57 -8.88 17.67
C THR A 156 5.58 -8.43 16.62
N PRO A 157 6.63 -9.19 16.37
CA PRO A 157 7.60 -8.84 15.33
C PRO A 157 6.89 -8.60 13.99
N PHE A 158 7.19 -7.49 13.35
CA PHE A 158 6.73 -7.18 12.01
C PHE A 158 7.78 -7.71 11.02
N ARG A 159 7.50 -8.84 10.38
CA ARG A 159 8.48 -9.57 9.55
C ARG A 159 8.77 -8.93 8.19
N PRO A 160 7.80 -8.35 7.48
CA PRO A 160 8.07 -7.74 6.18
C PRO A 160 9.07 -6.60 6.28
N ALA A 161 10.00 -6.52 5.32
CA ALA A 161 10.90 -5.37 5.20
C ALA A 161 10.11 -4.10 4.87
N VAL A 162 10.57 -2.95 5.34
CA VAL A 162 9.88 -1.67 5.16
C VAL A 162 10.74 -0.69 4.38
N LEU A 163 10.15 -0.10 3.33
CA LEU A 163 10.58 1.15 2.73
C LEU A 163 9.52 2.21 3.05
N HIS A 164 9.86 3.22 3.85
CA HIS A 164 8.94 4.32 4.15
C HIS A 164 9.51 5.62 3.59
N ILE A 165 8.80 6.20 2.62
CA ILE A 165 9.16 7.47 1.99
C ILE A 165 8.20 8.56 2.47
N ALA A 166 8.74 9.58 3.15
CA ALA A 166 8.05 10.78 3.56
C ALA A 166 8.52 12.01 2.77
N ARG A 167 7.80 13.12 2.86
CA ARG A 167 8.13 14.37 2.15
C ARG A 167 8.28 15.53 3.13
N THR A 168 9.24 16.43 2.86
CA THR A 168 9.58 17.55 3.77
C THR A 168 8.47 18.60 3.94
N HIS A 169 7.60 18.75 2.93
CA HIS A 169 6.51 19.74 2.93
C HIS A 169 5.16 19.07 2.72
N ASP A 170 4.99 17.86 3.27
CA ASP A 170 3.73 17.14 3.23
C ASP A 170 2.74 17.79 4.19
N GLU A 171 1.66 18.36 3.66
CA GLU A 171 0.65 19.08 4.42
C GLU A 171 -0.27 18.16 5.25
N PHE A 172 -0.35 16.87 4.91
CA PHE A 172 -1.15 15.87 5.64
C PHE A 172 -0.30 15.06 6.63
N TYR A 173 0.97 14.85 6.30
CA TYR A 173 1.93 14.07 7.10
C TYR A 173 3.22 14.86 7.31
N PRO A 174 3.19 15.90 8.19
CA PRO A 174 4.34 16.77 8.43
C PRO A 174 5.61 16.01 8.80
N ALA A 175 6.77 16.52 8.38
CA ALA A 175 8.07 15.87 8.57
C ALA A 175 8.35 15.52 10.03
N GLU A 176 8.05 16.44 10.97
CA GLU A 176 8.26 16.25 12.40
C GLU A 176 7.51 15.02 12.97
N ARG A 177 6.37 14.71 12.37
CA ARG A 177 5.59 13.52 12.74
C ARG A 177 6.13 12.27 12.06
N THR A 178 6.51 12.37 10.79
CA THR A 178 6.94 11.20 10.00
C THR A 178 8.35 10.74 10.36
N GLU A 179 9.24 11.61 10.81
CA GLU A 179 10.56 11.24 11.32
C GLU A 179 10.49 10.30 12.53
N GLN A 180 9.44 10.41 13.34
CA GLN A 180 9.20 9.49 14.46
C GLN A 180 8.82 8.08 13.98
N TYR A 181 8.31 7.93 12.76
CA TYR A 181 7.90 6.62 12.23
C TYR A 181 9.09 5.68 12.06
N ALA A 182 10.24 6.18 11.64
CA ALA A 182 11.44 5.36 11.52
C ALA A 182 11.81 4.69 12.84
N ARG A 183 11.76 5.44 13.95
CA ARG A 183 12.01 4.90 15.30
C ARG A 183 10.96 3.87 15.70
N ARG A 184 9.68 4.20 15.52
CA ARG A 184 8.55 3.33 15.89
C ARG A 184 8.53 2.03 15.07
N LEU A 185 8.89 2.09 13.78
CA LEU A 185 9.05 0.92 12.93
C LEU A 185 10.17 0.00 13.42
N ARG A 186 11.35 0.56 13.73
CA ARG A 186 12.51 -0.20 14.22
C ARG A 186 12.31 -0.89 15.56
N LEU A 187 11.30 -0.52 16.34
CA LEU A 187 10.93 -1.24 17.56
C LEU A 187 10.28 -2.61 17.29
N ARG A 188 9.81 -2.85 16.05
CA ARG A 188 9.06 -4.05 15.66
C ARG A 188 9.55 -4.74 14.39
N CYS A 189 10.35 -4.05 13.60
CA CYS A 189 10.83 -4.50 12.30
C CYS A 189 12.35 -4.39 12.22
N ASP A 190 13.02 -5.48 11.85
CA ASP A 190 14.48 -5.55 11.74
C ASP A 190 15.01 -4.84 10.49
N ASP A 191 14.22 -4.78 9.41
CA ASP A 191 14.60 -4.20 8.13
C ASP A 191 13.73 -2.96 7.81
N VAL A 192 14.24 -1.79 8.14
CA VAL A 192 13.55 -0.50 7.93
C VAL A 192 14.46 0.48 7.21
N GLU A 193 14.07 0.84 6.00
CA GLU A 193 14.60 1.98 5.26
C GLU A 193 13.60 3.14 5.32
N PHE A 194 14.05 4.28 5.82
CA PHE A 194 13.27 5.52 5.89
C PHE A 194 13.95 6.60 5.07
N GLN A 195 13.20 7.23 4.18
CA GLN A 195 13.66 8.30 3.31
C GLN A 195 12.79 9.54 3.48
N LEU A 196 13.40 10.71 3.71
CA LEU A 196 12.72 12.00 3.71
C LEU A 196 13.13 12.78 2.46
N LEU A 197 12.23 12.89 1.50
CA LEU A 197 12.48 13.54 0.22
C LEU A 197 11.87 14.92 0.17
N ALA A 198 12.53 15.86 -0.53
CA ALA A 198 12.00 17.20 -0.73
C ALA A 198 10.68 17.20 -1.52
N GLY A 199 9.67 17.95 -1.05
CA GLY A 199 8.40 18.17 -1.75
C GLY A 199 7.17 18.02 -0.86
N GLY A 200 5.99 18.30 -1.43
CA GLY A 200 4.68 18.19 -0.80
C GLY A 200 4.05 16.79 -0.91
N HIS A 201 2.76 16.67 -0.55
CA HIS A 201 2.00 15.42 -0.55
C HIS A 201 1.77 14.88 -1.98
N ARG A 202 2.81 14.30 -2.57
CA ARG A 202 2.77 13.74 -3.93
C ARG A 202 3.62 12.47 -4.01
N PHE A 203 3.21 11.56 -4.87
CA PHE A 203 4.02 10.39 -5.21
C PHE A 203 5.38 10.84 -5.78
N PRO A 204 6.52 10.31 -5.30
CA PRO A 204 7.84 10.80 -5.68
C PRO A 204 8.24 10.29 -7.07
N SER A 205 8.36 11.18 -8.05
CA SER A 205 8.73 10.86 -9.44
C SER A 205 10.16 10.33 -9.63
N ARG A 206 11.01 10.40 -8.60
CA ARG A 206 12.43 9.99 -8.66
C ARG A 206 12.80 8.97 -7.58
N ALA A 207 11.87 8.10 -7.22
CA ALA A 207 12.12 7.07 -6.21
C ALA A 207 12.63 5.74 -6.78
N GLY A 208 12.82 5.63 -8.10
CA GLY A 208 13.25 4.38 -8.76
C GLY A 208 14.56 3.82 -8.20
N ALA A 209 15.59 4.65 -8.07
CA ALA A 209 16.88 4.20 -7.53
C ALA A 209 16.77 3.74 -6.05
N ILE A 210 15.91 4.38 -5.26
CA ILE A 210 15.63 3.98 -3.87
C ILE A 210 14.92 2.62 -3.88
N TRP A 211 13.91 2.46 -4.73
CA TRP A 211 13.20 1.21 -4.91
C TRP A 211 14.12 0.06 -5.31
N GLU A 212 14.93 0.25 -6.35
CA GLU A 212 15.87 -0.76 -6.85
C GLU A 212 16.88 -1.19 -5.77
N SER A 213 17.45 -0.22 -5.05
CA SER A 213 18.39 -0.49 -3.96
C SER A 213 17.72 -1.30 -2.85
N TRP A 214 16.54 -0.87 -2.38
CA TRP A 214 15.79 -1.55 -1.35
C TRP A 214 15.35 -2.96 -1.79
N LEU A 215 14.78 -3.08 -3.00
CA LEU A 215 14.33 -4.36 -3.53
C LEU A 215 15.49 -5.35 -3.67
N GLY A 216 16.62 -4.91 -4.23
CA GLY A 216 17.82 -5.74 -4.37
C GLY A 216 18.39 -6.23 -3.05
N ARG A 217 18.15 -5.50 -1.94
CA ARG A 217 18.55 -5.91 -0.59
C ARG A 217 17.61 -6.95 0.00
N ILE A 218 16.31 -6.77 -0.13
CA ILE A 218 15.32 -7.66 0.51
C ILE A 218 15.10 -8.99 -0.24
N LEU A 219 15.53 -9.10 -1.49
CA LEU A 219 15.42 -10.34 -2.29
C LEU A 219 16.65 -11.26 -2.18
N ARG A 220 17.70 -10.83 -1.48
CA ARG A 220 18.85 -11.67 -1.13
C ARG A 220 18.49 -12.53 0.07
#